data_7aaf202fcba4f9b556a7bd1b44fff992
#
_entry.id   7aaf202fcba4f9b556a7bd1b44fff992
#
_cell.length_a   1.000
_cell.length_b   1.000
_cell.length_c   1.000
_cell.angle_alpha   90.00
_cell.angle_beta   90.00
_cell.angle_gamma   90.00
#
_symmetry.space_group_name_H-M   'P 1'
#
loop_
_entity.id
_entity.type
_entity.pdbx_description
1 polymer ?
#
loop_
_entity_poly.entity_id
_entity_poly.type
_entity_poly.pdbx_seq_one_letter_code
_entity_poly.pdbx_strand_id
1 'polypeptide(L)'
;MRELVQMFEEKFSVKEVKFIKSPLYICPLGAHTDHQNGLVTGMALNISINLAYSPNNEGYIRVQSTDFPDEEYFHMDNVPGMLPGYWGNYLRGAVLSLSKKYKLNKGINGVIRGKSPIACLNSTAAVIT
;
A
#
# COMPACT_ATOMS: atom_id res chain seq x y z
N MET A 1 -8.50 3.59 13.21
CA MET A 1 -9.08 2.33 12.69
C MET A 1 -10.55 2.49 12.34
N ARG A 2 -11.44 2.79 13.30
CA ARG A 2 -12.89 2.92 13.04
C ARG A 2 -13.23 3.88 11.89
N GLU A 3 -12.64 5.06 11.88
CA GLU A 3 -12.86 6.08 10.84
C GLU A 3 -12.49 5.58 9.43
N LEU A 4 -11.37 4.86 9.27
CA LEU A 4 -10.95 4.33 7.97
C LEU A 4 -11.89 3.22 7.48
N VAL A 5 -12.38 2.38 8.37
CA VAL A 5 -13.38 1.36 8.05
C VAL A 5 -14.70 2.01 7.65
N GLN A 6 -15.14 3.03 8.38
CA GLN A 6 -16.36 3.77 8.02
C GLN A 6 -16.24 4.41 6.63
N MET A 7 -15.13 5.08 6.31
CA MET A 7 -14.89 5.63 4.97
C MET A 7 -14.93 4.54 3.88
N PHE A 8 -14.40 3.36 4.17
CA PHE A 8 -14.47 2.23 3.27
C PHE A 8 -15.92 1.75 3.04
N GLU A 9 -16.69 1.56 4.11
CA GLU A 9 -18.08 1.13 4.05
C GLU A 9 -18.97 2.13 3.30
N GLU A 10 -18.77 3.42 3.54
CA GLU A 10 -19.46 4.50 2.82
C GLU A 10 -19.17 4.49 1.32
N LYS A 11 -17.91 4.22 0.94
CA LYS A 11 -17.48 4.24 -0.46
C LYS A 11 -17.88 3.00 -1.23
N PHE A 12 -17.70 1.82 -0.64
CA PHE A 12 -17.84 0.55 -1.35
C PHE A 12 -19.09 -0.23 -0.99
N SER A 13 -19.85 0.19 0.02
CA SER A 13 -21.08 -0.49 0.51
C SER A 13 -20.85 -1.97 0.87
N VAL A 14 -19.62 -2.34 1.28
CA VAL A 14 -19.23 -3.70 1.65
C VAL A 14 -19.00 -3.76 3.15
N LYS A 15 -19.63 -4.73 3.83
CA LYS A 15 -19.55 -4.89 5.29
C LYS A 15 -18.36 -5.75 5.75
N GLU A 16 -17.88 -6.65 4.90
CA GLU A 16 -16.73 -7.49 5.23
C GLU A 16 -15.45 -6.74 4.93
N VAL A 17 -14.92 -6.04 5.92
CA VAL A 17 -13.72 -5.21 5.81
C VAL A 17 -12.56 -5.86 6.57
N LYS A 18 -11.45 -6.06 5.88
CA LYS A 18 -10.18 -6.45 6.46
C LYS A 18 -9.32 -5.21 6.71
N PHE A 19 -8.44 -5.29 7.68
CA PHE A 19 -7.58 -4.17 8.06
C PHE A 19 -6.13 -4.60 8.17
N ILE A 20 -5.26 -3.87 7.50
CA ILE A 20 -3.80 -4.04 7.59
C ILE A 20 -3.19 -2.77 8.17
N LYS A 21 -2.24 -2.96 9.07
CA LYS A 21 -1.39 -1.91 9.63
C LYS A 21 0.06 -2.25 9.32
N SER A 22 0.70 -1.49 8.45
CA SER A 22 2.13 -1.61 8.14
C SER A 22 2.91 -0.50 8.86
N PRO A 23 3.74 -0.84 9.88
CA PRO A 23 4.51 0.18 10.60
C PRO A 23 5.60 0.76 9.69
N LEU A 24 5.86 2.05 9.86
CA LEU A 24 7.06 2.66 9.32
C LEU A 24 8.26 2.24 10.17
N TYR A 25 9.44 2.32 9.59
CA TYR A 25 10.68 2.03 10.30
C TYR A 25 11.76 3.05 9.98
N ILE A 26 12.73 3.15 10.87
CA ILE A 26 13.96 3.90 10.66
C ILE A 26 15.14 2.93 10.66
N CYS A 27 16.17 3.28 9.92
CA CYS A 27 17.41 2.54 9.83
C CYS A 27 18.53 3.42 10.39
N PRO A 28 18.80 3.40 11.71
CA PRO A 28 19.77 4.32 12.32
C PRO A 28 21.20 4.12 11.84
N LEU A 29 21.56 2.87 11.53
CA LEU A 29 22.89 2.52 11.02
C LEU A 29 22.75 1.56 9.84
N GLY A 30 23.57 1.77 8.81
CA GLY A 30 23.66 0.87 7.66
C GLY A 30 22.57 1.07 6.61
N ALA A 31 21.83 2.18 6.64
CA ALA A 31 20.92 2.52 5.57
C ALA A 31 21.65 2.49 4.21
N HIS A 32 21.07 1.77 3.22
CA HIS A 32 21.65 1.58 1.88
C HIS A 32 22.90 0.68 1.80
N THR A 33 23.20 -0.12 2.82
CA THR A 33 24.28 -1.13 2.77
C THR A 33 23.76 -2.56 2.68
N ASP A 34 22.46 -2.77 2.82
CA ASP A 34 21.78 -4.06 2.73
C ASP A 34 22.03 -4.78 1.39
N HIS A 35 22.02 -4.06 0.27
CA HIS A 35 22.31 -4.60 -1.06
C HIS A 35 23.79 -5.00 -1.26
N GLN A 36 24.66 -4.63 -0.33
CA GLN A 36 26.11 -4.97 -0.31
C GLN A 36 26.43 -6.00 0.78
N ASN A 37 25.43 -6.68 1.34
CA ASN A 37 25.57 -7.58 2.49
C ASN A 37 26.13 -6.89 3.74
N GLY A 38 25.98 -5.57 3.86
CA GLY A 38 26.35 -4.81 5.04
C GLY A 38 25.41 -5.05 6.21
N LEU A 39 25.91 -4.86 7.43
CA LEU A 39 25.08 -4.91 8.63
C LEU A 39 24.18 -3.67 8.69
N VAL A 40 22.91 -3.90 8.99
CA VAL A 40 21.91 -2.85 9.13
C VAL A 40 21.21 -2.96 10.47
N THR A 41 20.73 -1.84 10.98
CA THR A 41 19.84 -1.79 12.14
C THR A 41 18.48 -1.24 11.71
N GLY A 42 17.41 -1.74 12.28
CA GLY A 42 16.08 -1.26 12.01
C GLY A 42 15.24 -1.15 13.28
N MET A 43 14.42 -0.12 13.35
CA MET A 43 13.47 0.07 14.43
C MET A 43 12.11 0.46 13.89
N ALA A 44 11.08 -0.34 14.22
CA ALA A 44 9.70 -0.03 13.87
C ALA A 44 9.18 1.15 14.70
N LEU A 45 8.40 2.00 14.07
CA LEU A 45 7.80 3.17 14.69
C LEU A 45 6.32 2.92 15.01
N ASN A 46 5.79 3.68 15.96
CA ASN A 46 4.35 3.69 16.23
C ASN A 46 3.57 4.62 15.25
N ILE A 47 4.09 4.75 14.05
CA ILE A 47 3.46 5.41 12.91
C ILE A 47 3.32 4.36 11.82
N SER A 48 2.20 4.35 11.10
CA SER A 48 1.90 3.26 10.17
C SER A 48 1.14 3.76 8.95
N ILE A 49 1.28 3.04 7.86
CA ILE A 49 0.32 3.05 6.78
C ILE A 49 -0.77 2.03 7.10
N ASN A 50 -2.00 2.43 6.91
CA ASN A 50 -3.16 1.64 7.25
C ASN A 50 -4.03 1.44 6.01
N LEU A 51 -4.48 0.22 5.78
CA LEU A 51 -5.35 -0.15 4.67
C LEU A 51 -6.58 -0.87 5.22
N ALA A 52 -7.75 -0.30 4.95
CA ALA A 52 -9.02 -1.02 5.05
C ALA A 52 -9.38 -1.55 3.67
N TYR A 53 -9.66 -2.85 3.54
CA TYR A 53 -9.89 -3.46 2.23
C TYR A 53 -10.85 -4.64 2.27
N SER A 54 -11.40 -4.95 1.11
CA SER A 54 -12.14 -6.18 0.85
C SER A 54 -11.72 -6.75 -0.51
N PRO A 55 -11.55 -8.07 -0.64
CA PRO A 55 -11.31 -8.68 -1.95
C PRO A 55 -12.54 -8.56 -2.84
N ASN A 56 -12.33 -8.39 -4.15
CA ASN A 56 -13.36 -8.50 -5.16
C ASN A 56 -13.03 -9.63 -6.15
N ASN A 57 -14.08 -10.18 -6.78
CA ASN A 57 -13.93 -11.25 -7.77
C ASN A 57 -13.79 -10.74 -9.20
N GLU A 58 -13.81 -9.42 -9.39
CA GLU A 58 -13.78 -8.76 -10.69
C GLU A 58 -12.37 -8.55 -11.21
N GLY A 59 -11.35 -8.76 -10.36
CA GLY A 59 -9.95 -8.58 -10.72
C GLY A 59 -9.46 -7.13 -10.76
N TYR A 60 -10.27 -6.17 -10.31
CA TYR A 60 -9.88 -4.77 -10.25
C TYR A 60 -9.18 -4.42 -8.95
N ILE A 61 -8.13 -3.62 -9.07
CA ILE A 61 -7.49 -2.92 -7.96
C ILE A 61 -8.12 -1.52 -7.92
N ARG A 62 -8.83 -1.23 -6.85
CA ARG A 62 -9.51 0.05 -6.65
C ARG A 62 -9.21 0.57 -5.25
N VAL A 63 -8.29 1.53 -5.16
CA VAL A 63 -7.81 2.05 -3.88
C VAL A 63 -7.87 3.57 -3.86
N GLN A 64 -8.60 4.10 -2.87
CA GLN A 64 -8.64 5.53 -2.56
C GLN A 64 -7.61 5.85 -1.49
N SER A 65 -6.80 6.88 -1.73
CA SER A 65 -5.97 7.47 -0.68
C SER A 65 -6.77 8.54 0.10
N THR A 66 -6.51 8.66 1.41
CA THR A 66 -7.00 9.80 2.19
C THR A 66 -6.04 10.98 2.14
N ASP A 67 -4.81 10.76 1.69
CA ASP A 67 -3.74 11.76 1.69
C ASP A 67 -3.52 12.38 0.29
N PHE A 68 -4.06 11.74 -0.75
CA PHE A 68 -4.00 12.19 -2.14
C PHE A 68 -5.40 12.20 -2.76
N PRO A 69 -5.70 13.14 -3.67
CA PRO A 69 -7.05 13.29 -4.23
C PRO A 69 -7.43 12.17 -5.20
N ASP A 70 -6.46 11.54 -5.83
CA ASP A 70 -6.70 10.58 -6.89
C ASP A 70 -6.97 9.17 -6.34
N GLU A 71 -7.87 8.45 -7.02
CA GLU A 71 -8.12 7.03 -6.82
C GLU A 71 -7.26 6.22 -7.81
N GLU A 72 -6.59 5.19 -7.33
CA GLU A 72 -5.95 4.22 -8.21
C GLU A 72 -6.97 3.16 -8.62
N TYR A 73 -7.12 2.98 -9.93
CA TYR A 73 -8.06 2.03 -10.51
C TYR A 73 -7.51 1.36 -11.76
N PHE A 74 -7.33 0.05 -11.73
CA PHE A 74 -6.92 -0.74 -12.89
C PHE A 74 -7.26 -2.23 -12.71
N HIS A 75 -7.28 -2.98 -13.82
CA HIS A 75 -7.41 -4.44 -13.79
C HIS A 75 -6.05 -5.10 -13.62
N MET A 76 -5.98 -6.17 -12.83
CA MET A 76 -4.72 -6.89 -12.52
C MET A 76 -3.97 -7.39 -13.78
N ASP A 77 -4.72 -7.78 -14.82
CA ASP A 77 -4.13 -8.26 -16.08
C ASP A 77 -3.68 -7.13 -17.01
N ASN A 78 -4.03 -5.88 -16.70
CA ASN A 78 -3.69 -4.71 -17.50
C ASN A 78 -3.21 -3.56 -16.59
N VAL A 79 -2.04 -3.77 -15.98
CA VAL A 79 -1.45 -2.79 -15.07
C VAL A 79 -0.90 -1.60 -15.85
N PRO A 80 -1.34 -0.36 -15.55
CA PRO A 80 -0.86 0.83 -16.25
C PRO A 80 0.64 1.07 -16.05
N GLY A 81 1.24 1.78 -17.00
CA GLY A 81 2.62 2.23 -16.88
C GLY A 81 2.85 3.20 -15.72
N MET A 82 4.10 3.35 -15.34
CA MET A 82 4.50 4.29 -14.28
C MET A 82 4.22 5.74 -14.68
N LEU A 83 3.67 6.51 -13.76
CA LEU A 83 3.50 7.96 -13.88
C LEU A 83 4.46 8.66 -12.90
N PRO A 84 5.32 9.59 -13.34
CA PRO A 84 6.25 10.28 -12.46
C PRO A 84 5.54 10.97 -11.29
N GLY A 85 6.00 10.73 -10.05
CA GLY A 85 5.47 11.35 -8.83
C GLY A 85 4.09 10.85 -8.38
N TYR A 86 3.51 9.86 -9.05
CA TYR A 86 2.19 9.37 -8.72
C TYR A 86 2.24 8.26 -7.66
N TRP A 87 1.47 8.41 -6.60
CA TRP A 87 1.46 7.49 -5.46
C TRP A 87 0.98 6.08 -5.83
N GLY A 88 0.06 5.95 -6.79
CA GLY A 88 -0.49 4.67 -7.24
C GLY A 88 0.56 3.74 -7.89
N ASN A 89 1.73 4.28 -8.27
CA ASN A 89 2.83 3.47 -8.79
C ASN A 89 3.27 2.35 -7.83
N TYR A 90 3.13 2.56 -6.52
CA TYR A 90 3.46 1.54 -5.52
C TYR A 90 2.51 0.34 -5.62
N LEU A 91 1.22 0.58 -5.80
CA LEU A 91 0.22 -0.48 -6.01
C LEU A 91 0.46 -1.21 -7.34
N ARG A 92 0.75 -0.47 -8.41
CA ARG A 92 1.09 -1.05 -9.73
C ARG A 92 2.31 -1.95 -9.63
N GLY A 93 3.37 -1.47 -8.99
CA GLY A 93 4.60 -2.23 -8.77
C GLY A 93 4.38 -3.49 -7.93
N ALA A 94 3.57 -3.40 -6.88
CA ALA A 94 3.22 -4.54 -6.05
C ALA A 94 2.46 -5.62 -6.85
N VAL A 95 1.43 -5.24 -7.62
CA VAL A 95 0.67 -6.16 -8.47
C VAL A 95 1.56 -6.81 -9.52
N LEU A 96 2.38 -6.03 -10.23
CA LEU A 96 3.33 -6.55 -11.23
C LEU A 96 4.34 -7.53 -10.61
N SER A 97 4.83 -7.24 -9.41
CA SER A 97 5.79 -8.10 -8.73
C SER A 97 5.14 -9.42 -8.28
N LEU A 98 3.93 -9.34 -7.72
CA LEU A 98 3.19 -10.52 -7.27
C LEU A 98 2.74 -11.39 -8.44
N SER A 99 2.28 -10.82 -9.55
CA SER A 99 1.82 -11.54 -10.72
C SER A 99 2.92 -12.37 -11.40
N LYS A 100 4.19 -11.99 -11.23
CA LYS A 100 5.33 -12.78 -11.72
C LYS A 100 5.52 -14.09 -10.96
N LYS A 101 5.07 -14.13 -9.70
CA LYS A 101 5.31 -15.28 -8.81
C LYS A 101 4.03 -16.05 -8.49
N TYR A 102 2.89 -15.38 -8.49
CA TYR A 102 1.61 -15.94 -8.08
C TYR A 102 0.54 -15.65 -9.13
N LYS A 103 -0.40 -16.60 -9.29
CA LYS A 103 -1.61 -16.36 -10.05
C LYS A 103 -2.59 -15.58 -9.17
N LEU A 104 -2.78 -14.32 -9.49
CA LEU A 104 -3.74 -13.47 -8.78
C LEU A 104 -5.15 -13.76 -9.31
N ASN A 105 -6.07 -14.10 -8.41
CA ASN A 105 -7.44 -14.48 -8.77
C ASN A 105 -8.49 -13.48 -8.27
N LYS A 106 -8.08 -12.52 -7.43
CA LYS A 106 -8.98 -11.54 -6.83
C LYS A 106 -8.32 -10.16 -6.84
N GLY A 107 -9.11 -9.17 -7.19
CA GLY A 107 -8.76 -7.77 -6.97
C GLY A 107 -9.06 -7.31 -5.55
N ILE A 108 -8.84 -6.04 -5.29
CA ILE A 108 -9.16 -5.42 -4.00
C ILE A 108 -9.87 -4.08 -4.18
N ASN A 109 -10.84 -3.83 -3.32
CA ASN A 109 -11.34 -2.50 -3.02
C ASN A 109 -10.67 -2.04 -1.73
N GLY A 110 -10.19 -0.80 -1.65
CA GLY A 110 -9.45 -0.34 -0.48
C GLY A 110 -9.50 1.15 -0.22
N VAL A 111 -9.31 1.52 1.04
CA VAL A 111 -9.02 2.90 1.45
C VAL A 111 -7.71 2.87 2.23
N ILE A 112 -6.73 3.63 1.78
CA ILE A 112 -5.39 3.71 2.37
C ILE A 112 -5.17 5.07 3.03
N ARG A 113 -4.52 5.06 4.19
CA ARG A 113 -4.12 6.25 4.94
C ARG A 113 -2.70 6.10 5.44
N GLY A 114 -1.85 7.06 5.13
CA GLY A 114 -0.52 7.23 5.71
C GLY A 114 -0.50 8.41 6.67
N LYS A 115 -0.17 8.21 7.92
CA LYS A 115 -0.01 9.27 8.92
C LYS A 115 1.44 9.76 8.99
N SER A 116 2.03 10.21 7.91
CA SER A 116 3.38 10.77 8.03
C SER A 116 3.57 11.99 7.13
N PRO A 117 3.72 13.19 7.72
CA PRO A 117 4.20 14.36 7.01
C PRO A 117 5.73 14.41 6.90
N ILE A 118 6.46 13.40 7.40
CA ILE A 118 7.91 13.45 7.50
C ILE A 118 8.52 12.73 6.31
N ALA A 119 9.03 13.49 5.35
CA ALA A 119 10.01 13.01 4.38
C ALA A 119 11.19 12.36 5.12
N CYS A 120 11.63 11.17 4.71
CA CYS A 120 12.73 10.37 5.29
C CYS A 120 12.32 9.14 6.11
N LEU A 121 11.03 8.85 6.32
CA LEU A 121 10.61 7.55 6.81
C LEU A 121 10.36 6.61 5.63
N ASN A 122 10.69 5.32 5.77
CA ASN A 122 10.54 4.31 4.71
C ASN A 122 9.06 4.00 4.43
N SER A 123 8.30 5.04 4.01
CA SER A 123 6.88 4.93 3.69
C SER A 123 6.63 4.06 2.46
N THR A 124 7.53 4.09 1.49
CA THR A 124 7.47 3.27 0.27
C THR A 124 7.38 1.78 0.60
N ALA A 125 8.29 1.28 1.44
CA ALA A 125 8.28 -0.12 1.85
C ALA A 125 6.98 -0.48 2.58
N ALA A 126 6.48 0.39 3.47
CA ALA A 126 5.25 0.17 4.19
C ALA A 126 3.98 0.15 3.31
N VAL A 127 4.00 0.80 2.15
CA VAL A 127 2.90 0.75 1.16
C VAL A 127 2.91 -0.55 0.37
N ILE A 128 4.12 -1.08 0.08
CA ILE A 128 4.29 -2.27 -0.78
C ILE A 128 4.09 -3.58 0.01
N THR A 129 4.33 -3.57 1.32
CA THR A 129 4.19 -4.75 2.19
C THR A 129 2.74 -5.12 2.43
#